data_c800423e941d42dc75e70260a6cdcba5
#
_entry.id   c800423e941d42dc75e70260a6cdcba5
#
_cell.length_a   1.000
_cell.length_b   1.000
_cell.length_c   1.000
_cell.angle_alpha   90.00
_cell.angle_beta   90.00
_cell.angle_gamma   90.00
#
_symmetry.space_group_name_H-M   'P 1'
#
loop_
_entity.id
_entity.type
_entity.pdbx_description
1 polymer ?
#
loop_
_entity_poly.entity_id
_entity_poly.type
_entity_poly.pdbx_seq_one_letter_code
_entity_poly.pdbx_strand_id
1 'polypeptide(L)'
;VTAFCFKPLDARAQELSSYSATRERTTTTVAQRKVFVRSKALLVKASVVEDKLMKRPEFAQMGLVLTRDPIDADIILELRHDILTKYVYSAVDARTQVVLAGGKVSSLGGTVAGKVAKRFLKQLAQGHP
;
A
#
# COMPACT_ATOMS: atom_id res chain seq x y z
N VAL A 1 3.06 -6.72 56.83
CA VAL A 1 2.08 -7.72 56.41
C VAL A 1 1.36 -7.28 55.17
N THR A 2 0.96 -6.02 55.11
CA THR A 2 0.26 -5.51 53.96
C THR A 2 1.13 -5.44 52.72
N ALA A 3 2.42 -5.42 52.89
CA ALA A 3 3.35 -5.34 51.77
C ALA A 3 3.30 -6.56 50.84
N PHE A 4 2.91 -7.70 51.41
CA PHE A 4 2.82 -8.91 50.59
C PHE A 4 1.76 -8.85 49.54
N CYS A 5 0.71 -8.11 49.77
CA CYS A 5 -0.39 -8.02 48.81
C CYS A 5 -0.01 -7.27 47.56
N PHE A 6 0.91 -6.32 47.66
CA PHE A 6 1.27 -5.50 46.51
C PHE A 6 2.23 -6.18 45.55
N LYS A 7 3.12 -7.02 46.08
CA LYS A 7 4.11 -7.67 45.23
C LYS A 7 3.52 -8.53 44.11
N PRO A 8 2.53 -9.37 44.38
CA PRO A 8 1.93 -10.17 43.32
C PRO A 8 1.25 -9.31 42.26
N LEU A 9 0.64 -8.22 42.70
CA LEU A 9 -0.02 -7.33 41.72
C LEU A 9 0.97 -6.61 40.82
N ASP A 10 2.09 -6.18 41.39
CA ASP A 10 3.13 -5.51 40.61
C ASP A 10 3.73 -6.45 39.56
N ALA A 11 4.00 -7.68 39.97
CA ALA A 11 4.54 -8.67 39.05
C ALA A 11 3.58 -8.94 37.91
N ARG A 12 2.31 -9.00 38.21
CA ARG A 12 1.30 -9.22 37.16
C ARG A 12 1.22 -8.06 36.21
N ALA A 13 1.31 -6.84 36.70
CA ALA A 13 1.29 -5.66 35.86
C ALA A 13 2.49 -5.61 34.93
N GLN A 14 3.66 -5.99 35.44
CA GLN A 14 4.86 -6.03 34.64
C GLN A 14 4.77 -7.06 33.52
N GLU A 15 4.21 -8.21 33.81
CA GLU A 15 4.04 -9.23 32.77
C GLU A 15 3.13 -8.75 31.66
N LEU A 16 2.04 -8.12 31.99
CA LEU A 16 1.11 -7.58 30.98
C LEU A 16 1.77 -6.50 30.14
N SER A 17 2.56 -5.65 30.77
CA SER A 17 3.25 -4.60 30.08
C SER A 17 4.26 -5.16 29.08
N SER A 18 5.02 -6.15 29.48
CA SER A 18 6.00 -6.78 28.60
C SER A 18 5.33 -7.46 27.41
N TYR A 19 4.21 -8.10 27.65
CA TYR A 19 3.48 -8.76 26.60
C TYR A 19 2.96 -7.76 25.57
N SER A 20 2.43 -6.65 26.00
CA SER A 20 1.95 -5.60 25.11
C SER A 20 3.07 -5.00 24.26
N ALA A 21 4.22 -4.76 24.87
CA ALA A 21 5.36 -4.21 24.15
C ALA A 21 5.85 -5.15 23.06
N THR A 22 5.89 -6.46 23.34
CA THR A 22 6.27 -7.44 22.35
C THR A 22 5.29 -7.47 21.19
N ARG A 23 4.01 -7.36 21.48
CA ARG A 23 2.97 -7.34 20.47
C ARG A 23 3.10 -6.13 19.56
N GLU A 24 3.35 -4.98 20.15
CA GLU A 24 3.53 -3.75 19.37
C GLU A 24 4.71 -3.84 18.44
N ARG A 25 5.81 -4.39 18.90
CA ARG A 25 6.99 -4.55 18.04
C ARG A 25 6.69 -5.46 16.86
N THR A 26 5.92 -6.51 17.06
CA THR A 26 5.56 -7.42 16.00
C THR A 26 4.73 -6.71 14.93
N THR A 27 3.79 -5.86 15.34
CA THR A 27 2.93 -5.14 14.40
C THR A 27 3.67 -4.04 13.65
N THR A 28 4.72 -3.47 14.23
CA THR A 28 5.47 -2.40 13.56
C THR A 28 6.49 -2.92 12.57
N THR A 29 6.72 -4.24 12.50
CA THR A 29 7.70 -4.81 11.59
C THR A 29 7.34 -4.58 10.13
N VAL A 30 6.04 -4.60 9.80
CA VAL A 30 5.57 -4.40 8.44
C VAL A 30 4.55 -3.28 8.46
N ALA A 31 4.97 -2.10 8.01
CA ALA A 31 4.08 -0.96 7.89
C ALA A 31 3.22 -1.15 6.65
N GLN A 32 1.92 -1.24 6.85
CA GLN A 32 0.98 -1.36 5.74
C GLN A 32 0.69 0.01 5.15
N ARG A 33 0.68 0.08 3.83
CA ARG A 33 0.29 1.28 3.11
C ARG A 33 -0.91 0.96 2.25
N LYS A 34 -1.90 1.83 2.31
CA LYS A 34 -3.16 1.63 1.59
C LYS A 34 -3.10 2.31 0.24
N VAL A 35 -3.41 1.58 -0.81
CA VAL A 35 -3.40 2.06 -2.17
C VAL A 35 -4.82 2.17 -2.68
N PHE A 36 -5.20 3.35 -3.16
CA PHE A 36 -6.47 3.57 -3.83
C PHE A 36 -6.21 3.70 -5.32
N VAL A 37 -6.90 2.92 -6.14
CA VAL A 37 -6.76 2.94 -7.60
C VAL A 37 -7.93 3.71 -8.19
N ARG A 38 -7.59 4.73 -8.97
CA ARG A 38 -8.58 5.54 -9.70
C ARG A 38 -8.29 5.42 -11.19
N SER A 39 -9.28 5.05 -11.97
CA SER A 39 -9.13 4.99 -13.40
C SER A 39 -10.08 5.97 -14.07
N LYS A 40 -9.52 6.89 -14.84
CA LYS A 40 -10.27 7.81 -15.69
C LYS A 40 -10.32 7.32 -17.13
N ALA A 41 -9.69 6.18 -17.41
CA ALA A 41 -9.68 5.58 -18.74
C ALA A 41 -10.96 4.76 -18.92
N LEU A 42 -11.64 4.96 -20.04
CA LEU A 42 -12.90 4.29 -20.29
C LEU A 42 -12.74 2.77 -20.48
N LEU A 43 -11.63 2.37 -21.09
CA LEU A 43 -11.41 0.97 -21.42
C LEU A 43 -10.69 0.17 -20.34
N VAL A 44 -10.17 0.84 -19.32
CA VAL A 44 -9.43 0.17 -18.26
C VAL A 44 -10.07 0.54 -16.93
N LYS A 45 -10.74 -0.42 -16.34
CA LYS A 45 -11.42 -0.19 -15.06
C LYS A 45 -10.46 -0.31 -13.90
N ALA A 46 -10.73 0.45 -12.84
CA ALA A 46 -9.93 0.39 -11.63
C ALA A 46 -9.86 -1.01 -11.06
N SER A 47 -10.97 -1.76 -11.12
CA SER A 47 -11.01 -3.12 -10.59
C SER A 47 -10.04 -4.07 -11.30
N VAL A 48 -9.80 -3.83 -12.60
CA VAL A 48 -8.85 -4.64 -13.36
C VAL A 48 -7.43 -4.35 -12.90
N VAL A 49 -7.11 -3.10 -12.66
CA VAL A 49 -5.80 -2.70 -12.13
C VAL A 49 -5.59 -3.28 -10.73
N GLU A 50 -6.61 -3.22 -9.89
CA GLU A 50 -6.56 -3.80 -8.55
C GLU A 50 -6.26 -5.29 -8.61
N ASP A 51 -6.94 -6.01 -9.51
CA ASP A 51 -6.73 -7.44 -9.67
C ASP A 51 -5.29 -7.75 -10.09
N LYS A 52 -4.75 -6.98 -11.03
CA LYS A 52 -3.37 -7.18 -11.48
C LYS A 52 -2.36 -6.88 -10.39
N LEU A 53 -2.63 -5.88 -9.55
CA LEU A 53 -1.77 -5.58 -8.41
C LEU A 53 -1.77 -6.72 -7.39
N MET A 54 -2.95 -7.24 -7.08
CA MET A 54 -3.08 -8.30 -6.08
C MET A 54 -2.43 -9.60 -6.52
N LYS A 55 -2.34 -9.85 -7.82
CA LYS A 55 -1.72 -11.06 -8.35
C LYS A 55 -0.21 -11.03 -8.29
N ARG A 56 0.39 -9.87 -8.04
CA ARG A 56 1.83 -9.76 -7.98
C ARG A 56 2.34 -9.97 -6.56
N PRO A 57 3.32 -10.87 -6.37
CA PRO A 57 3.84 -11.13 -5.03
C PRO A 57 4.52 -9.90 -4.43
N GLU A 58 5.08 -9.02 -5.25
CA GLU A 58 5.73 -7.81 -4.76
C GLU A 58 4.77 -6.92 -3.99
N PHE A 59 3.50 -6.92 -4.37
CA PHE A 59 2.49 -6.10 -3.73
C PHE A 59 2.38 -6.43 -2.23
N ALA A 60 2.25 -7.71 -1.91
CA ALA A 60 2.17 -8.15 -0.52
C ALA A 60 3.51 -8.02 0.19
N GLN A 61 4.61 -8.29 -0.51
CA GLN A 61 5.94 -8.20 0.07
C GLN A 61 6.28 -6.79 0.52
N MET A 62 5.76 -5.80 -0.17
CA MET A 62 5.99 -4.40 0.16
C MET A 62 5.02 -3.87 1.21
N GLY A 63 4.16 -4.71 1.74
CA GLY A 63 3.19 -4.30 2.75
C GLY A 63 2.06 -3.45 2.21
N LEU A 64 1.75 -3.58 0.92
CA LEU A 64 0.69 -2.81 0.30
C LEU A 64 -0.65 -3.53 0.44
N VAL A 65 -1.71 -2.76 0.66
CA VAL A 65 -3.06 -3.28 0.67
C VAL A 65 -3.93 -2.32 -0.14
N LEU A 66 -5.02 -2.82 -0.70
CA LEU A 66 -5.94 -1.99 -1.46
C LEU A 66 -7.03 -1.42 -0.57
N THR A 67 -7.40 -0.17 -0.82
CA THR A 67 -8.56 0.44 -0.19
C THR A 67 -9.46 0.99 -1.28
N ARG A 68 -10.74 1.07 -1.00
CA ARG A 68 -11.70 1.70 -1.91
C ARG A 68 -12.12 3.08 -1.43
N ASP A 69 -11.53 3.52 -0.33
CA ASP A 69 -11.79 4.85 0.23
C ASP A 69 -10.58 5.74 -0.04
N PRO A 70 -10.72 6.76 -0.92
CA PRO A 70 -9.60 7.65 -1.22
C PRO A 70 -9.15 8.47 -0.02
N ILE A 71 -10.03 8.71 0.94
CA ILE A 71 -9.67 9.48 2.13
C ILE A 71 -8.75 8.67 3.03
N ASP A 72 -8.91 7.35 3.05
CA ASP A 72 -8.13 6.46 3.87
C ASP A 72 -6.83 6.01 3.17
N ALA A 73 -6.61 6.41 1.95
CA ALA A 73 -5.47 5.97 1.15
C ALA A 73 -4.18 6.67 1.55
N ASP A 74 -3.09 5.92 1.54
CA ASP A 74 -1.75 6.48 1.68
C ASP A 74 -1.15 6.80 0.32
N ILE A 75 -1.52 6.03 -0.70
CA ILE A 75 -1.05 6.21 -2.07
C ILE A 75 -2.27 6.20 -2.99
N ILE A 76 -2.33 7.16 -3.91
CA ILE A 76 -3.37 7.20 -4.93
C ILE A 76 -2.71 6.91 -6.28
N LEU A 77 -3.11 5.81 -6.89
CA LEU A 77 -2.66 5.42 -8.21
C LEU A 77 -3.75 5.78 -9.22
N GLU A 78 -3.44 6.72 -10.11
CA GLU A 78 -4.38 7.20 -11.10
C GLU A 78 -3.94 6.78 -12.50
N LEU A 79 -4.90 6.33 -13.29
CA LEU A 79 -4.68 5.95 -14.68
C LEU A 79 -5.56 6.82 -15.58
N ARG A 80 -4.97 7.39 -16.62
CA ARG A 80 -5.68 8.19 -17.61
C ARG A 80 -5.34 7.72 -19.00
N HIS A 81 -6.29 7.86 -19.90
CA HIS A 81 -6.07 7.65 -21.33
C HIS A 81 -5.46 8.92 -21.91
N ASP A 82 -4.38 8.79 -22.66
CA ASP A 82 -3.71 9.92 -23.28
C ASP A 82 -4.15 10.04 -24.75
N ILE A 83 -3.45 9.38 -25.66
CA ILE A 83 -3.74 9.45 -27.07
C ILE A 83 -3.74 8.03 -27.63
N LEU A 84 -4.77 7.71 -28.41
CA LEU A 84 -4.88 6.42 -29.10
C LEU A 84 -4.68 5.23 -28.16
N THR A 85 -3.53 4.57 -28.26
CA THR A 85 -3.22 3.38 -27.47
C THR A 85 -2.40 3.69 -26.23
N LYS A 86 -2.13 4.96 -25.96
CA LYS A 86 -1.26 5.37 -24.86
C LYS A 86 -2.05 5.76 -23.64
N TYR A 87 -1.51 5.39 -22.48
CA TYR A 87 -2.10 5.67 -21.19
C TYR A 87 -1.02 6.25 -20.28
N VAL A 88 -1.43 7.13 -19.39
CA VAL A 88 -0.53 7.74 -18.41
C VAL A 88 -0.98 7.31 -17.03
N TYR A 89 -0.05 6.85 -16.21
CA TYR A 89 -0.35 6.54 -14.83
C TYR A 89 0.52 7.39 -13.92
N SER A 90 0.02 7.70 -12.73
CA SER A 90 0.78 8.38 -11.71
C SER A 90 0.34 7.89 -10.34
N ALA A 91 1.30 7.74 -9.45
CA ALA A 91 1.04 7.39 -8.07
C ALA A 91 1.59 8.50 -7.19
N VAL A 92 0.75 9.03 -6.33
CA VAL A 92 1.15 10.11 -5.44
C VAL A 92 0.90 9.72 -3.99
N ASP A 93 1.72 10.28 -3.12
CA ASP A 93 1.48 10.18 -1.69
C ASP A 93 0.27 11.06 -1.37
N ALA A 94 -0.77 10.47 -0.77
CA ALA A 94 -2.02 11.16 -0.55
C ALA A 94 -1.90 12.34 0.42
N ARG A 95 -0.92 12.31 1.30
CA ARG A 95 -0.74 13.36 2.29
C ARG A 95 0.12 14.50 1.78
N THR A 96 1.21 14.19 1.11
CA THR A 96 2.18 15.18 0.69
C THR A 96 2.05 15.59 -0.76
N GLN A 97 1.29 14.81 -1.55
CA GLN A 97 1.12 15.01 -2.98
C GLN A 97 2.42 14.82 -3.76
N VAL A 98 3.39 14.17 -3.16
CA VAL A 98 4.64 13.83 -3.84
C VAL A 98 4.41 12.68 -4.79
N VAL A 99 4.88 12.81 -6.02
CA VAL A 99 4.76 11.76 -7.03
C VAL A 99 5.77 10.65 -6.70
N LEU A 100 5.24 9.47 -6.44
CA LEU A 100 6.06 8.31 -6.09
C LEU A 100 6.42 7.48 -7.31
N ALA A 101 5.55 7.48 -8.31
CA ALA A 101 5.77 6.70 -9.52
C ALA A 101 4.94 7.31 -10.64
N GLY A 102 5.34 7.07 -11.88
CA GLY A 102 4.57 7.56 -13.01
C GLY A 102 5.21 7.15 -14.31
N GLY A 103 4.45 7.29 -15.39
CA GLY A 103 4.94 6.99 -16.71
C GLY A 103 3.84 6.77 -17.71
N LYS A 104 4.23 6.37 -18.90
CA LYS A 104 3.32 6.08 -20.00
C LYS A 104 3.40 4.61 -20.34
N VAL A 105 2.25 4.02 -20.65
CA VAL A 105 2.18 2.66 -21.13
C VAL A 105 1.33 2.61 -22.37
N SER A 106 1.55 1.60 -23.21
CA SER A 106 0.80 1.39 -24.43
C SER A 106 -0.09 0.17 -24.29
N SER A 107 -1.23 0.17 -24.93
CA SER A 107 -2.10 -0.99 -24.97
C SER A 107 -1.57 -2.07 -25.92
N LEU A 108 -0.55 -1.76 -26.68
CA LEU A 108 0.05 -2.73 -27.59
C LEU A 108 0.97 -3.68 -26.80
N GLY A 109 0.91 -4.96 -27.12
CA GLY A 109 1.80 -5.93 -26.52
C GLY A 109 1.46 -6.31 -25.09
N GLY A 110 0.19 -6.35 -24.73
CA GLY A 110 -0.25 -6.78 -23.42
C GLY A 110 -1.29 -5.85 -22.83
N THR A 111 -1.78 -6.21 -21.65
CA THR A 111 -2.83 -5.42 -21.00
C THR A 111 -2.23 -4.18 -20.33
N VAL A 112 -2.94 -3.07 -20.47
CA VAL A 112 -2.52 -1.81 -19.81
C VAL A 112 -2.46 -1.99 -18.29
N ALA A 113 -3.48 -2.61 -17.74
CA ALA A 113 -3.54 -2.81 -16.29
C ALA A 113 -2.34 -3.61 -15.78
N GLY A 114 -1.95 -4.65 -16.50
CA GLY A 114 -0.78 -5.46 -16.11
C GLY A 114 0.51 -4.66 -16.18
N LYS A 115 0.67 -3.86 -17.22
CA LYS A 115 1.87 -3.03 -17.37
C LYS A 115 1.97 -1.97 -16.28
N VAL A 116 0.84 -1.33 -15.98
CA VAL A 116 0.78 -0.31 -14.92
C VAL A 116 1.15 -0.94 -13.57
N ALA A 117 0.54 -2.08 -13.26
CA ALA A 117 0.83 -2.77 -12.01
C ALA A 117 2.31 -3.11 -11.89
N LYS A 118 2.88 -3.67 -12.95
CA LYS A 118 4.30 -4.06 -12.95
C LYS A 118 5.21 -2.85 -12.73
N ARG A 119 5.00 -1.79 -13.50
CA ARG A 119 5.87 -0.60 -13.43
C ARG A 119 5.70 0.14 -12.12
N PHE A 120 4.48 0.26 -11.63
CA PHE A 120 4.20 0.91 -10.37
C PHE A 120 4.95 0.23 -9.23
N LEU A 121 4.84 -1.09 -9.12
CA LEU A 121 5.52 -1.83 -8.06
C LEU A 121 7.03 -1.77 -8.20
N LYS A 122 7.54 -1.85 -9.42
CA LYS A 122 8.97 -1.74 -9.67
C LYS A 122 9.50 -0.36 -9.25
N GLN A 123 8.79 0.70 -9.60
CA GLN A 123 9.19 2.06 -9.24
C GLN A 123 9.11 2.29 -7.74
N LEU A 124 8.10 1.75 -7.06
CA LEU A 124 8.03 1.86 -5.61
C LEU A 124 9.19 1.14 -4.93
N ALA A 125 9.57 -0.01 -5.45
CA ALA A 125 10.67 -0.78 -4.88
C ALA A 125 12.01 -0.08 -5.06
N GLN A 126 12.19 0.64 -6.18
CA GLN A 126 13.44 1.33 -6.48
C GLN A 126 13.51 2.72 -5.92
N GLY A 127 12.36 3.30 -5.85
CA GLY A 127 12.36 4.72 -5.66
C GLY A 127 12.37 5.19 -4.30
N HIS A 128 12.54 4.71 -3.55
CA HIS A 128 12.50 5.35 -2.57
C HIS A 128 13.49 6.01 -2.38
N PRO A 129 13.44 6.89 -2.12
CA PRO A 129 14.48 7.78 -1.97
C PRO A 129 15.25 7.36 -0.94
#